data_23338345c754534d5bbb80060784ab18
#
_entry.id   23338345c754534d5bbb80060784ab18
#
_cell.length_a   1.000
_cell.length_b   1.000
_cell.length_c   1.000
_cell.angle_alpha   90.00
_cell.angle_beta   90.00
_cell.angle_gamma   90.00
#
_symmetry.space_group_name_H-M   'P 1'
#
loop_
_entity.id
_entity.type
_entity.pdbx_description
1 polymer ?
#
loop_
_entity_poly.entity_id
_entity_poly.type
_entity_poly.pdbx_seq_one_letter_code
_entity_poly.pdbx_strand_id
1 'polypeptide(L)'
;MASKVKSLFVCSECGYESVKWYGKCPNCGEWNTMEEQSPVVSGKSGIKSRASIQIPLKLNEIDSTIEKRISTGMEEFDRVLGGGIVEGSLVLLSGDPGIGKSTILLQMCQFIGKSRTVLYISGEESARQIKLRANRLGVDTDNLFVLAQTDVASIVESIKAEKPNIVIIDSIQTMMIDDISSSAGSITQVRECTNIFMHLAKSLGIPIFVVGHVNKDGAIAGPKVLEHIVDTVLYFEGERNYSYRILRSAKNRFGSTNEIGVFEMAQSGMKEVENPSLMMLSGRPKNTSGTCVACTMEGSRPILAEVQGLVTSSGFGTPRRMCTGFDYNRMSMIIAVLEKRAGYMFSGMDAYLNVIGGLKLFEPAADLSVAMALVSSLRDKVLNENTLAFGEIGLAGEIRAVNNCEQRINEAGRLGFTKCIIPFHNYKSLSKETKISMDIVPVRTIRSAFDAITEE
;
A
#
# COMPACT_ATOMS: atom_id res chain seq x y z
N MET A 1 -23.73 -24.15 44.33
CA MET A 1 -22.32 -24.32 43.85
C MET A 1 -22.10 -23.28 42.78
N ALA A 2 -21.30 -22.26 43.06
CA ALA A 2 -21.01 -21.19 42.07
C ALA A 2 -20.16 -21.78 40.93
N SER A 3 -20.62 -21.70 39.71
CA SER A 3 -19.84 -22.06 38.53
C SER A 3 -18.64 -21.15 38.44
N LYS A 4 -17.40 -21.72 38.49
CA LYS A 4 -16.16 -20.97 38.23
C LYS A 4 -16.24 -20.39 36.83
N VAL A 5 -16.28 -19.07 36.76
CA VAL A 5 -16.11 -18.30 35.51
C VAL A 5 -14.71 -18.62 35.00
N LYS A 6 -14.61 -19.24 33.83
CA LYS A 6 -13.32 -19.57 33.19
C LYS A 6 -12.81 -18.32 32.50
N SER A 7 -11.66 -17.82 32.93
CA SER A 7 -10.95 -16.74 32.22
C SER A 7 -10.61 -17.18 30.80
N LEU A 8 -10.78 -16.27 29.84
CA LEU A 8 -10.35 -16.43 28.46
C LEU A 8 -9.14 -15.52 28.21
N PHE A 9 -8.10 -16.05 27.59
CA PHE A 9 -6.91 -15.29 27.22
C PHE A 9 -6.88 -15.11 25.71
N VAL A 10 -6.71 -13.87 25.26
CA VAL A 10 -6.69 -13.50 23.85
C VAL A 10 -5.36 -12.85 23.52
N CYS A 11 -4.73 -13.30 22.41
CA CYS A 11 -3.49 -12.72 21.94
C CYS A 11 -3.72 -11.33 21.34
N SER A 12 -3.00 -10.30 21.81
CA SER A 12 -3.10 -8.92 21.35
C SER A 12 -2.62 -8.74 19.88
N GLU A 13 -1.80 -9.64 19.37
CA GLU A 13 -1.26 -9.55 18.01
C GLU A 13 -2.11 -10.27 16.95
N CYS A 14 -2.63 -11.46 17.26
CA CYS A 14 -3.30 -12.28 16.26
C CYS A 14 -4.72 -12.70 16.62
N GLY A 15 -5.24 -12.31 17.80
CA GLY A 15 -6.59 -12.67 18.24
C GLY A 15 -6.78 -14.14 18.62
N TYR A 16 -5.70 -14.94 18.76
CA TYR A 16 -5.80 -16.33 19.18
C TYR A 16 -6.37 -16.43 20.60
N GLU A 17 -7.42 -17.25 20.77
CA GLU A 17 -8.13 -17.44 22.03
C GLU A 17 -7.71 -18.73 22.73
N SER A 18 -7.53 -18.68 24.04
CA SER A 18 -7.19 -19.84 24.86
C SER A 18 -7.78 -19.71 26.27
N VAL A 19 -8.15 -20.85 26.84
CA VAL A 19 -8.56 -20.93 28.25
C VAL A 19 -7.37 -20.97 29.23
N LYS A 20 -6.14 -20.96 28.69
CA LYS A 20 -4.89 -20.93 29.45
C LYS A 20 -4.04 -19.78 28.96
N TRP A 21 -3.38 -19.12 29.90
CA TRP A 21 -2.36 -18.14 29.56
C TRP A 21 -1.10 -18.83 29.04
N TYR A 22 -0.55 -18.33 27.93
CA TYR A 22 0.72 -18.75 27.36
C TYR A 22 1.67 -17.54 27.32
N GLY A 23 2.91 -17.72 27.78
CA GLY A 23 3.95 -16.68 27.67
C GLY A 23 4.34 -16.38 26.21
N LYS A 24 4.12 -17.37 25.31
CA LYS A 24 4.32 -17.25 23.87
C LYS A 24 3.04 -17.70 23.18
N CYS A 25 2.47 -16.87 22.30
CA CYS A 25 1.26 -17.21 21.57
C CYS A 25 1.48 -18.43 20.66
N PRO A 26 0.63 -19.50 20.78
CA PRO A 26 0.79 -20.69 19.95
C PRO A 26 0.54 -20.46 18.45
N ASN A 27 -0.21 -19.40 18.09
CA ASN A 27 -0.57 -19.11 16.72
C ASN A 27 0.44 -18.21 16.01
N CYS A 28 0.78 -17.03 16.55
CA CYS A 28 1.70 -16.10 15.92
C CYS A 28 3.14 -16.18 16.43
N GLY A 29 3.39 -16.88 17.54
CA GLY A 29 4.74 -17.04 18.10
C GLY A 29 5.29 -15.84 18.85
N GLU A 30 4.52 -14.77 19.04
CA GLU A 30 4.93 -13.58 19.78
C GLU A 30 4.88 -13.81 21.30
N TRP A 31 5.79 -13.14 22.04
CA TRP A 31 5.90 -13.26 23.49
C TRP A 31 5.09 -12.20 24.23
N ASN A 32 4.51 -12.59 25.39
CA ASN A 32 3.76 -11.71 26.29
C ASN A 32 2.57 -10.98 25.67
N THR A 33 1.92 -11.59 24.67
CA THR A 33 0.78 -11.04 23.92
C THR A 33 -0.56 -11.61 24.37
N MET A 34 -0.60 -12.50 25.38
CA MET A 34 -1.84 -13.11 25.88
C MET A 34 -2.42 -12.27 27.03
N GLU A 35 -3.54 -11.61 26.77
CA GLU A 35 -4.28 -10.78 27.74
C GLU A 35 -5.51 -11.53 28.27
N GLU A 36 -5.74 -11.43 29.58
CA GLU A 36 -6.91 -12.03 30.23
C GLU A 36 -8.15 -11.19 29.93
N GLN A 37 -9.17 -11.83 29.36
CA GLN A 37 -10.48 -11.23 29.13
C GLN A 37 -11.53 -11.91 29.97
N SER A 38 -12.41 -11.11 30.56
CA SER A 38 -13.55 -11.65 31.32
C SER A 38 -14.52 -12.35 30.34
N PRO A 39 -14.99 -13.55 30.68
CA PRO A 39 -15.91 -14.26 29.80
C PRO A 39 -17.21 -13.50 29.64
N VAL A 40 -17.66 -13.37 28.40
CA VAL A 40 -18.98 -12.85 28.07
C VAL A 40 -20.04 -13.79 28.68
N VAL A 41 -20.78 -13.33 29.66
CA VAL A 41 -21.98 -14.02 30.10
C VAL A 41 -23.00 -13.85 28.99
N SER A 42 -23.19 -14.90 28.20
CA SER A 42 -24.25 -14.95 27.17
C SER A 42 -25.61 -14.84 27.84
N GLY A 43 -26.03 -13.61 28.09
CA GLY A 43 -27.43 -13.29 28.39
C GLY A 43 -28.24 -13.65 27.15
N LYS A 44 -29.22 -14.51 27.36
CA LYS A 44 -30.24 -14.85 26.33
C LYS A 44 -31.12 -13.64 26.05
N SER A 45 -30.63 -12.62 25.39
CA SER A 45 -31.47 -11.64 24.71
C SER A 45 -31.70 -12.18 23.28
N GLY A 46 -32.89 -12.73 23.10
CA GLY A 46 -33.26 -13.40 21.86
C GLY A 46 -33.46 -12.43 20.71
N ILE A 47 -32.45 -12.20 19.95
CA ILE A 47 -32.63 -11.97 18.52
C ILE A 47 -32.81 -13.36 17.90
N LYS A 48 -34.06 -13.81 17.85
CA LYS A 48 -34.45 -14.89 16.97
C LYS A 48 -34.32 -14.41 15.54
N SER A 49 -33.06 -14.42 15.01
CA SER A 49 -32.90 -14.43 13.58
C SER A 49 -33.55 -15.70 13.09
N ARG A 50 -34.72 -15.58 12.44
CA ARG A 50 -35.19 -16.61 11.54
C ARG A 50 -34.11 -16.78 10.51
N ALA A 51 -33.23 -17.75 10.72
CA ALA A 51 -32.30 -18.19 9.69
C ALA A 51 -33.17 -18.58 8.49
N SER A 52 -33.23 -17.73 7.49
CA SER A 52 -33.81 -18.11 6.21
C SER A 52 -32.94 -19.26 5.71
N ILE A 53 -33.53 -20.44 5.56
CA ILE A 53 -32.86 -21.60 4.99
C ILE A 53 -32.47 -21.18 3.58
N GLN A 54 -31.20 -20.91 3.35
CA GLN A 54 -30.66 -20.64 2.01
C GLN A 54 -30.63 -21.98 1.26
N ILE A 55 -31.38 -22.07 0.17
CA ILE A 55 -31.36 -23.22 -0.71
C ILE A 55 -30.08 -23.16 -1.53
N PRO A 56 -29.25 -24.23 -1.57
CA PRO A 56 -28.07 -24.27 -2.42
C PRO A 56 -28.47 -24.09 -3.88
N LEU A 57 -27.77 -23.15 -4.57
CA LEU A 57 -27.95 -22.94 -6.00
C LEU A 57 -26.86 -23.70 -6.75
N LYS A 58 -27.16 -24.22 -7.93
CA LYS A 58 -26.15 -24.78 -8.82
C LYS A 58 -25.32 -23.67 -9.37
N LEU A 59 -23.98 -23.87 -9.50
CA LEU A 59 -23.06 -22.88 -10.00
C LEU A 59 -23.50 -22.27 -11.35
N ASN A 60 -24.06 -23.10 -12.24
CA ASN A 60 -24.54 -22.67 -13.56
C ASN A 60 -25.86 -21.86 -13.51
N GLU A 61 -26.55 -21.85 -12.39
CA GLU A 61 -27.79 -21.09 -12.16
C GLU A 61 -27.50 -19.72 -11.48
N ILE A 62 -26.26 -19.51 -11.05
CA ILE A 62 -25.81 -18.24 -10.51
C ILE A 62 -25.50 -17.32 -11.70
N ASP A 63 -26.30 -16.26 -11.81
CA ASP A 63 -26.08 -15.25 -12.85
C ASP A 63 -24.74 -14.56 -12.59
N SER A 64 -23.77 -14.82 -13.47
CA SER A 64 -22.42 -14.24 -13.46
C SER A 64 -22.37 -12.93 -14.25
N THR A 65 -23.51 -12.27 -14.42
CA THR A 65 -23.53 -10.94 -15.00
C THR A 65 -22.55 -10.04 -14.27
N ILE A 66 -21.71 -9.38 -15.04
CA ILE A 66 -20.63 -8.46 -14.69
C ILE A 66 -20.88 -7.80 -13.34
N GLU A 67 -20.03 -8.08 -12.35
CA GLU A 67 -20.06 -7.40 -11.04
C GLU A 67 -20.19 -5.89 -11.30
N LYS A 68 -21.34 -5.32 -10.95
CA LYS A 68 -21.57 -3.89 -11.08
C LYS A 68 -20.62 -3.16 -10.14
N ARG A 69 -19.65 -2.49 -10.70
CA ARG A 69 -18.71 -1.67 -9.96
C ARG A 69 -19.18 -0.23 -9.92
N ILE A 70 -19.04 0.39 -8.76
CA ILE A 70 -19.33 1.80 -8.55
C ILE A 70 -18.00 2.53 -8.62
N SER A 71 -17.85 3.46 -9.57
CA SER A 71 -16.67 4.31 -9.62
C SER A 71 -16.62 5.24 -8.41
N THR A 72 -15.45 5.42 -7.83
CA THR A 72 -15.18 6.41 -6.79
C THR A 72 -15.10 7.83 -7.34
N GLY A 73 -15.00 7.96 -8.67
CA GLY A 73 -14.73 9.22 -9.36
C GLY A 73 -13.26 9.63 -9.35
N MET A 74 -12.38 8.74 -8.87
CA MET A 74 -10.94 8.88 -8.86
C MET A 74 -10.31 7.64 -9.52
N GLU A 75 -9.60 7.83 -10.65
CA GLU A 75 -9.04 6.73 -11.43
C GLU A 75 -7.96 5.94 -10.68
N GLU A 76 -7.12 6.64 -9.92
CA GLU A 76 -6.08 6.02 -9.09
C GLU A 76 -6.68 5.20 -7.93
N PHE A 77 -7.83 5.62 -7.39
CA PHE A 77 -8.53 4.86 -6.36
C PHE A 77 -9.24 3.64 -6.96
N ASP A 78 -9.96 3.84 -8.06
CA ASP A 78 -10.64 2.75 -8.79
C ASP A 78 -9.65 1.67 -9.24
N ARG A 79 -8.46 2.06 -9.69
CA ARG A 79 -7.36 1.14 -10.05
C ARG A 79 -7.02 0.20 -8.91
N VAL A 80 -6.79 0.73 -7.71
CA VAL A 80 -6.41 -0.08 -6.53
C VAL A 80 -7.55 -0.98 -6.06
N LEU A 81 -8.81 -0.54 -6.26
CA LEU A 81 -9.99 -1.36 -6.00
C LEU A 81 -10.20 -2.45 -7.07
N GLY A 82 -9.45 -2.42 -8.18
CA GLY A 82 -9.59 -3.36 -9.29
C GLY A 82 -10.67 -2.95 -10.28
N GLY A 83 -10.96 -1.64 -10.40
CA GLY A 83 -11.92 -1.06 -11.33
C GLY A 83 -13.16 -0.45 -10.67
N GLY A 84 -13.13 -0.23 -9.35
CA GLY A 84 -14.20 0.40 -8.57
C GLY A 84 -14.74 -0.46 -7.43
N ILE A 85 -15.71 0.09 -6.71
CA ILE A 85 -16.32 -0.50 -5.52
C ILE A 85 -17.28 -1.62 -5.92
N VAL A 86 -17.18 -2.78 -5.30
CA VAL A 86 -18.08 -3.93 -5.53
C VAL A 86 -19.23 -3.89 -4.55
N GLU A 87 -20.46 -4.13 -5.01
CA GLU A 87 -21.67 -4.18 -4.18
C GLU A 87 -21.54 -5.28 -3.09
N GLY A 88 -21.93 -4.95 -1.87
CA GLY A 88 -21.85 -5.86 -0.72
C GLY A 88 -20.43 -6.16 -0.25
N SER A 89 -19.42 -5.41 -0.70
CA SER A 89 -18.04 -5.56 -0.24
C SER A 89 -17.77 -4.82 1.07
N LEU A 90 -16.85 -5.36 1.88
CA LEU A 90 -16.30 -4.66 3.04
C LEU A 90 -14.84 -4.30 2.74
N VAL A 91 -14.54 -3.00 2.69
CA VAL A 91 -13.22 -2.44 2.36
C VAL A 91 -12.62 -1.81 3.60
N LEU A 92 -11.45 -2.26 4.02
CA LEU A 92 -10.66 -1.64 5.07
C LEU A 92 -9.67 -0.64 4.45
N LEU A 93 -9.76 0.62 4.82
CA LEU A 93 -8.76 1.65 4.51
C LEU A 93 -7.92 1.93 5.75
N SER A 94 -6.67 1.53 5.72
CA SER A 94 -5.73 1.65 6.85
C SER A 94 -4.56 2.58 6.53
N GLY A 95 -3.82 2.98 7.54
CA GLY A 95 -2.63 3.84 7.43
C GLY A 95 -2.44 4.73 8.64
N ASP A 96 -1.32 5.43 8.70
CA ASP A 96 -0.95 6.30 9.82
C ASP A 96 -2.00 7.39 10.09
N PRO A 97 -2.14 7.84 11.34
CA PRO A 97 -2.96 8.99 11.67
C PRO A 97 -2.51 10.24 10.91
N GLY A 98 -3.47 10.97 10.31
CA GLY A 98 -3.19 12.19 9.54
C GLY A 98 -2.67 11.95 8.12
N ILE A 99 -2.60 10.70 7.61
CA ILE A 99 -2.13 10.40 6.25
C ILE A 99 -3.11 10.86 5.16
N GLY A 100 -4.40 11.05 5.49
CA GLY A 100 -5.43 11.53 4.57
C GLY A 100 -6.58 10.57 4.30
N LYS A 101 -6.76 9.49 5.10
CA LYS A 101 -7.83 8.50 4.93
C LYS A 101 -9.24 9.13 4.87
N SER A 102 -9.60 9.89 5.89
CA SER A 102 -10.90 10.57 5.95
C SER A 102 -11.05 11.65 4.87
N THR A 103 -9.94 12.24 4.42
CA THR A 103 -9.94 13.25 3.35
C THR A 103 -10.34 12.62 2.02
N ILE A 104 -9.70 11.52 1.61
CA ILE A 104 -9.99 10.86 0.35
C ILE A 104 -11.41 10.27 0.33
N LEU A 105 -11.88 9.72 1.47
CA LEU A 105 -13.24 9.20 1.58
C LEU A 105 -14.29 10.31 1.48
N LEU A 106 -14.08 11.48 2.09
CA LEU A 106 -14.98 12.61 1.92
C LEU A 106 -14.99 13.13 0.46
N GLN A 107 -13.84 13.19 -0.20
CA GLN A 107 -13.79 13.57 -1.61
C GLN A 107 -14.50 12.54 -2.51
N MET A 108 -14.35 11.24 -2.22
CA MET A 108 -15.12 10.18 -2.87
C MET A 108 -16.64 10.41 -2.71
N CYS A 109 -17.10 10.87 -1.54
CA CYS A 109 -18.53 11.18 -1.31
C CYS A 109 -19.06 12.25 -2.27
N GLN A 110 -18.24 13.24 -2.67
CA GLN A 110 -18.63 14.27 -3.64
C GLN A 110 -18.96 13.65 -5.01
N PHE A 111 -18.17 12.69 -5.47
CA PHE A 111 -18.40 12.05 -6.76
C PHE A 111 -19.60 11.10 -6.71
N ILE A 112 -19.65 10.25 -5.71
CA ILE A 112 -20.72 9.26 -5.55
C ILE A 112 -22.05 9.94 -5.24
N GLY A 113 -22.04 10.99 -4.42
CA GLY A 113 -23.21 11.76 -4.04
C GLY A 113 -23.94 12.46 -5.18
N LYS A 114 -23.36 12.55 -6.38
CA LYS A 114 -24.07 13.06 -7.58
C LYS A 114 -25.26 12.20 -7.99
N SER A 115 -25.24 10.90 -7.69
CA SER A 115 -26.27 9.95 -8.16
C SER A 115 -26.68 8.91 -7.13
N ARG A 116 -26.01 8.84 -5.97
CA ARG A 116 -26.20 7.80 -4.97
C ARG A 116 -26.14 8.38 -3.56
N THR A 117 -26.85 7.77 -2.63
CA THR A 117 -26.81 8.14 -1.22
C THR A 117 -25.63 7.53 -0.50
N VAL A 118 -24.90 8.35 0.27
CA VAL A 118 -23.78 7.96 1.09
C VAL A 118 -24.10 8.25 2.56
N LEU A 119 -23.90 7.28 3.43
CA LEU A 119 -23.99 7.46 4.88
C LEU A 119 -22.59 7.43 5.48
N TYR A 120 -22.14 8.59 5.99
CA TYR A 120 -20.86 8.74 6.68
C TYR A 120 -21.07 8.69 8.18
N ILE A 121 -20.55 7.66 8.83
CA ILE A 121 -20.67 7.43 10.25
C ILE A 121 -19.32 7.72 10.91
N SER A 122 -19.33 8.63 11.88
CA SER A 122 -18.12 9.01 12.62
C SER A 122 -18.28 8.75 14.11
N GLY A 123 -17.29 8.08 14.67
CA GLY A 123 -17.14 7.95 16.11
C GLY A 123 -16.11 8.89 16.73
N GLU A 124 -15.38 9.64 15.91
CA GLU A 124 -14.31 10.54 16.36
C GLU A 124 -14.70 12.01 16.24
N GLU A 125 -15.42 12.37 15.19
CA GLU A 125 -15.77 13.75 14.88
C GLU A 125 -17.28 13.99 14.94
N SER A 126 -17.65 15.15 15.45
CA SER A 126 -19.03 15.62 15.39
C SER A 126 -19.45 15.96 13.94
N ALA A 127 -20.75 15.92 13.66
CA ALA A 127 -21.29 16.30 12.35
C ALA A 127 -20.86 17.72 11.92
N ARG A 128 -20.68 18.65 12.87
CA ARG A 128 -20.19 20.00 12.59
C ARG A 128 -18.74 20.00 12.11
N GLN A 129 -17.87 19.21 12.72
CA GLN A 129 -16.46 19.10 12.32
C GLN A 129 -16.34 18.49 10.91
N ILE A 130 -17.13 17.45 10.63
CA ILE A 130 -17.19 16.82 9.30
C ILE A 130 -17.69 17.83 8.26
N LYS A 131 -18.74 18.63 8.55
CA LYS A 131 -19.22 19.69 7.65
C LYS A 131 -18.15 20.74 7.37
N LEU A 132 -17.40 21.19 8.37
CA LEU A 132 -16.29 22.15 8.18
C LEU A 132 -15.18 21.56 7.29
N ARG A 133 -14.86 20.27 7.47
CA ARG A 133 -13.89 19.56 6.62
C ARG A 133 -14.43 19.43 5.19
N ALA A 134 -15.67 18.99 5.02
CA ALA A 134 -16.36 18.88 3.74
C ALA A 134 -16.32 20.20 2.97
N ASN A 135 -16.67 21.32 3.62
CA ASN A 135 -16.61 22.65 3.01
C ASN A 135 -15.21 23.01 2.51
N ARG A 136 -14.16 22.71 3.31
CA ARG A 136 -12.76 22.96 2.90
C ARG A 136 -12.34 22.13 1.69
N LEU A 137 -12.89 20.92 1.55
CA LEU A 137 -12.62 20.01 0.45
C LEU A 137 -13.51 20.25 -0.77
N GLY A 138 -14.44 21.20 -0.72
CA GLY A 138 -15.40 21.45 -1.77
C GLY A 138 -16.44 20.34 -1.93
N VAL A 139 -16.71 19.61 -0.85
CA VAL A 139 -17.75 18.57 -0.84
C VAL A 139 -19.09 19.21 -0.56
N ASP A 140 -19.91 19.29 -1.62
CA ASP A 140 -21.24 19.88 -1.60
C ASP A 140 -22.20 18.99 -2.38
N THR A 141 -22.90 18.10 -1.67
CA THR A 141 -23.89 17.17 -2.22
C THR A 141 -25.00 16.91 -1.21
N ASP A 142 -26.24 16.91 -1.69
CA ASP A 142 -27.44 16.66 -0.88
C ASP A 142 -27.59 15.17 -0.49
N ASN A 143 -26.83 14.28 -1.13
CA ASN A 143 -26.90 12.84 -0.92
C ASN A 143 -25.87 12.30 0.09
N LEU A 144 -25.17 13.18 0.82
CA LEU A 144 -24.26 12.80 1.90
C LEU A 144 -24.92 12.99 3.26
N PHE A 145 -25.28 11.91 3.92
CA PHE A 145 -25.80 11.88 5.28
C PHE A 145 -24.69 11.63 6.28
N VAL A 146 -24.69 12.37 7.39
CA VAL A 146 -23.67 12.24 8.43
C VAL A 146 -24.33 11.82 9.74
N LEU A 147 -23.79 10.75 10.36
CA LEU A 147 -24.23 10.23 11.64
C LEU A 147 -23.05 10.20 12.62
N ALA A 148 -23.13 10.96 13.72
CA ALA A 148 -22.16 10.90 14.81
C ALA A 148 -22.66 9.87 15.84
N GLN A 149 -22.17 8.63 15.76
CA GLN A 149 -22.60 7.50 16.59
C GLN A 149 -21.50 6.44 16.70
N THR A 150 -21.41 5.79 17.86
CA THR A 150 -20.45 4.72 18.15
C THR A 150 -21.12 3.38 18.46
N ASP A 151 -22.39 3.37 18.91
CA ASP A 151 -23.12 2.14 19.16
C ASP A 151 -23.50 1.43 17.87
N VAL A 152 -22.97 0.22 17.68
CA VAL A 152 -23.17 -0.58 16.45
C VAL A 152 -24.62 -0.99 16.25
N ALA A 153 -25.39 -1.23 17.30
CA ALA A 153 -26.80 -1.63 17.17
C ALA A 153 -27.63 -0.48 16.57
N SER A 154 -27.47 0.73 17.07
CA SER A 154 -28.10 1.95 16.55
C SER A 154 -27.66 2.25 15.10
N ILE A 155 -26.38 2.04 14.78
CA ILE A 155 -25.82 2.21 13.44
C ILE A 155 -26.50 1.24 12.46
N VAL A 156 -26.61 -0.03 12.81
CA VAL A 156 -27.25 -1.07 11.98
C VAL A 156 -28.72 -0.73 11.69
N GLU A 157 -29.45 -0.26 12.69
CA GLU A 157 -30.86 0.15 12.49
C GLU A 157 -30.97 1.39 11.58
N SER A 158 -30.06 2.36 11.72
CA SER A 158 -30.01 3.52 10.83
C SER A 158 -29.70 3.12 9.37
N ILE A 159 -28.76 2.20 9.14
CA ILE A 159 -28.45 1.69 7.79
C ILE A 159 -29.64 0.97 7.19
N LYS A 160 -30.38 0.16 7.97
CA LYS A 160 -31.58 -0.55 7.49
C LYS A 160 -32.73 0.40 7.17
N ALA A 161 -32.88 1.49 7.92
CA ALA A 161 -33.93 2.49 7.73
C ALA A 161 -33.65 3.34 6.48
N GLU A 162 -32.45 3.89 6.35
CA GLU A 162 -32.05 4.81 5.29
C GLU A 162 -31.70 4.11 3.96
N LYS A 163 -31.26 2.85 4.02
CA LYS A 163 -30.83 2.04 2.87
C LYS A 163 -29.89 2.79 1.93
N PRO A 164 -28.78 3.32 2.45
CA PRO A 164 -27.82 4.07 1.63
C PRO A 164 -27.19 3.14 0.58
N ASN A 165 -26.66 3.74 -0.50
CA ASN A 165 -25.92 2.98 -1.51
C ASN A 165 -24.50 2.63 -1.07
N ILE A 166 -23.92 3.43 -0.18
CA ILE A 166 -22.56 3.21 0.38
C ILE A 166 -22.57 3.67 1.83
N VAL A 167 -21.82 2.96 2.68
CA VAL A 167 -21.59 3.32 4.09
C VAL A 167 -20.10 3.53 4.32
N ILE A 168 -19.74 4.54 5.11
CA ILE A 168 -18.38 4.80 5.58
C ILE A 168 -18.38 4.81 7.11
N ILE A 169 -17.50 4.03 7.72
CA ILE A 169 -17.29 3.95 9.19
C ILE A 169 -15.91 4.55 9.51
N ASP A 170 -15.88 5.71 10.18
CA ASP A 170 -14.65 6.43 10.53
C ASP A 170 -14.59 6.76 12.02
N SER A 171 -13.88 5.97 12.85
CA SER A 171 -13.10 4.77 12.59
C SER A 171 -13.67 3.54 13.31
N ILE A 172 -13.24 2.35 12.90
CA ILE A 172 -13.69 1.09 13.52
C ILE A 172 -13.27 1.00 15.00
N GLN A 173 -12.18 1.65 15.38
CA GLN A 173 -11.67 1.62 16.74
C GLN A 173 -12.58 2.32 17.76
N THR A 174 -13.43 3.22 17.29
CA THR A 174 -14.39 3.92 18.17
C THR A 174 -15.74 3.22 18.26
N MET A 175 -15.99 2.22 17.41
CA MET A 175 -17.24 1.47 17.41
C MET A 175 -17.33 0.52 18.60
N MET A 176 -18.53 0.37 19.15
CA MET A 176 -18.78 -0.38 20.37
C MET A 176 -20.07 -1.19 20.29
N ILE A 177 -20.03 -2.38 20.86
CA ILE A 177 -21.16 -3.24 21.14
C ILE A 177 -21.31 -3.31 22.64
N ASP A 178 -22.43 -2.82 23.18
CA ASP A 178 -22.67 -2.72 24.64
C ASP A 178 -22.62 -4.07 25.37
N ASP A 179 -23.04 -5.14 24.70
CA ASP A 179 -23.03 -6.49 25.27
C ASP A 179 -21.63 -7.08 25.47
N ILE A 180 -20.60 -6.44 24.95
CA ILE A 180 -19.20 -6.88 25.05
C ILE A 180 -18.51 -6.04 26.12
N SER A 181 -18.01 -6.67 27.18
CA SER A 181 -17.42 -6.00 28.34
C SER A 181 -16.07 -5.33 28.10
N SER A 182 -15.42 -5.56 26.96
CA SER A 182 -14.15 -4.94 26.62
C SER A 182 -14.33 -3.51 26.11
N SER A 183 -13.34 -2.64 26.33
CA SER A 183 -13.37 -1.23 25.91
C SER A 183 -13.38 -1.07 24.37
N ALA A 184 -13.90 0.05 23.89
CA ALA A 184 -13.77 0.44 22.48
C ALA A 184 -12.29 0.40 22.04
N GLY A 185 -12.04 -0.02 20.80
CA GLY A 185 -10.69 -0.15 20.26
C GLY A 185 -9.96 -1.45 20.65
N SER A 186 -10.49 -2.23 21.61
CA SER A 186 -9.93 -3.56 21.89
C SER A 186 -10.11 -4.51 20.70
N ILE A 187 -9.25 -5.52 20.61
CA ILE A 187 -9.27 -6.51 19.52
C ILE A 187 -10.64 -7.16 19.40
N THR A 188 -11.24 -7.55 20.52
CA THR A 188 -12.56 -8.20 20.56
C THR A 188 -13.63 -7.28 20.01
N GLN A 189 -13.71 -6.01 20.49
CA GLN A 189 -14.68 -5.05 19.98
C GLN A 189 -14.51 -4.81 18.47
N VAL A 190 -13.30 -4.50 18.05
CA VAL A 190 -12.99 -4.21 16.64
C VAL A 190 -13.33 -5.40 15.73
N ARG A 191 -13.01 -6.63 16.17
CA ARG A 191 -13.33 -7.86 15.43
C ARG A 191 -14.85 -8.08 15.32
N GLU A 192 -15.58 -8.00 16.43
CA GLU A 192 -17.02 -8.27 16.45
C GLU A 192 -17.81 -7.17 15.72
N CYS A 193 -17.45 -5.88 15.88
CA CYS A 193 -18.04 -4.81 15.09
C CYS A 193 -17.83 -5.03 13.59
N THR A 194 -16.61 -5.42 13.17
CA THR A 194 -16.30 -5.69 11.78
C THR A 194 -17.07 -6.88 11.23
N ASN A 195 -17.26 -7.94 12.03
CA ASN A 195 -18.10 -9.10 11.65
C ASN A 195 -19.56 -8.68 11.39
N ILE A 196 -20.12 -7.83 12.26
CA ILE A 196 -21.49 -7.32 12.07
C ILE A 196 -21.59 -6.53 10.76
N PHE A 197 -20.66 -5.62 10.50
CA PHE A 197 -20.62 -4.83 9.26
C PHE A 197 -20.43 -5.71 8.02
N MET A 198 -19.60 -6.77 8.10
CA MET A 198 -19.44 -7.75 7.02
C MET A 198 -20.75 -8.45 6.70
N HIS A 199 -21.44 -8.96 7.72
CA HIS A 199 -22.75 -9.61 7.53
C HIS A 199 -23.79 -8.64 6.97
N LEU A 200 -23.79 -7.39 7.44
CA LEU A 200 -24.70 -6.35 6.95
C LEU A 200 -24.42 -6.02 5.48
N ALA A 201 -23.16 -5.80 5.11
CA ALA A 201 -22.76 -5.56 3.73
C ALA A 201 -23.23 -6.65 2.79
N LYS A 202 -22.98 -7.92 3.13
CA LYS A 202 -23.39 -9.09 2.32
C LYS A 202 -24.90 -9.26 2.25
N SER A 203 -25.63 -9.05 3.36
CA SER A 203 -27.08 -9.27 3.42
C SER A 203 -27.87 -8.20 2.69
N LEU A 204 -27.40 -6.95 2.69
CA LEU A 204 -28.09 -5.83 2.05
C LEU A 204 -27.52 -5.48 0.66
N GLY A 205 -26.38 -6.06 0.26
CA GLY A 205 -25.69 -5.70 -0.97
C GLY A 205 -25.04 -4.30 -0.94
N ILE A 206 -24.88 -3.72 0.26
CA ILE A 206 -24.37 -2.36 0.44
C ILE A 206 -22.85 -2.42 0.69
N PRO A 207 -22.00 -1.78 -0.12
CA PRO A 207 -20.58 -1.69 0.16
C PRO A 207 -20.32 -0.81 1.39
N ILE A 208 -19.42 -1.27 2.26
CA ILE A 208 -19.04 -0.57 3.48
C ILE A 208 -17.54 -0.33 3.47
N PHE A 209 -17.13 0.93 3.64
CA PHE A 209 -15.75 1.32 3.92
C PHE A 209 -15.57 1.44 5.42
N VAL A 210 -14.49 0.83 5.92
CA VAL A 210 -14.10 0.90 7.32
C VAL A 210 -12.72 1.53 7.40
N VAL A 211 -12.60 2.63 8.15
CA VAL A 211 -11.31 3.28 8.42
C VAL A 211 -10.66 2.62 9.62
N GLY A 212 -9.38 2.21 9.47
CA GLY A 212 -8.55 1.68 10.53
C GLY A 212 -7.27 2.50 10.74
N HIS A 213 -6.81 2.59 11.98
CA HIS A 213 -5.52 3.20 12.30
C HIS A 213 -4.48 2.12 12.56
N VAL A 214 -3.26 2.32 12.03
CA VAL A 214 -2.10 1.47 12.36
C VAL A 214 -1.53 1.97 13.67
N ASN A 215 -1.37 1.07 14.66
CA ASN A 215 -0.71 1.40 15.90
C ASN A 215 0.66 0.73 15.97
N LYS A 216 1.69 1.52 16.27
CA LYS A 216 3.06 1.01 16.48
C LYS A 216 3.24 0.35 17.85
N ASP A 217 2.33 0.60 18.80
CA ASP A 217 2.48 0.25 20.21
C ASP A 217 1.63 -0.94 20.69
N GLY A 218 0.96 -1.67 19.78
CA GLY A 218 0.27 -2.93 20.13
C GLY A 218 -0.99 -2.83 21.02
N ALA A 219 -1.34 -1.64 21.56
CA ALA A 219 -2.43 -1.47 22.52
C ALA A 219 -3.83 -1.38 21.89
N ILE A 220 -3.93 -1.06 20.59
CA ILE A 220 -5.18 -0.95 19.85
C ILE A 220 -5.15 -1.97 18.71
N ALA A 221 -6.28 -2.64 18.45
CA ALA A 221 -6.40 -3.62 17.37
C ALA A 221 -5.95 -3.05 16.03
N GLY A 222 -4.83 -3.55 15.53
CA GLY A 222 -4.28 -3.14 14.22
C GLY A 222 -5.01 -3.81 13.05
N PRO A 223 -4.72 -3.38 11.82
CA PRO A 223 -5.36 -3.89 10.60
C PRO A 223 -5.22 -5.40 10.41
N LYS A 224 -4.13 -6.02 10.88
CA LYS A 224 -3.88 -7.46 10.75
C LYS A 224 -5.00 -8.34 11.30
N VAL A 225 -5.68 -7.92 12.36
CA VAL A 225 -6.82 -8.65 12.94
C VAL A 225 -8.01 -8.68 11.98
N LEU A 226 -8.17 -7.62 11.19
CA LEU A 226 -9.29 -7.44 10.26
C LEU A 226 -9.05 -8.02 8.87
N GLU A 227 -7.79 -8.24 8.48
CA GLU A 227 -7.41 -8.68 7.13
C GLU A 227 -8.13 -9.99 6.70
N HIS A 228 -8.39 -10.87 7.65
CA HIS A 228 -9.09 -12.13 7.34
C HIS A 228 -10.59 -11.94 7.17
N ILE A 229 -11.19 -10.93 7.81
CA ILE A 229 -12.63 -10.68 7.83
C ILE A 229 -13.05 -9.91 6.57
N VAL A 230 -12.33 -8.85 6.23
CA VAL A 230 -12.70 -7.94 5.13
C VAL A 230 -12.39 -8.53 3.74
N ASP A 231 -13.05 -8.03 2.71
CA ASP A 231 -12.83 -8.45 1.32
C ASP A 231 -11.61 -7.78 0.69
N THR A 232 -11.41 -6.49 1.00
CA THR A 232 -10.32 -5.68 0.48
C THR A 232 -9.64 -4.93 1.62
N VAL A 233 -8.30 -4.91 1.59
CA VAL A 233 -7.46 -4.15 2.53
C VAL A 233 -6.59 -3.19 1.74
N LEU A 234 -6.76 -1.91 1.99
CA LEU A 234 -6.01 -0.83 1.39
C LEU A 234 -5.14 -0.17 2.46
N TYR A 235 -3.85 -0.01 2.16
CA TYR A 235 -2.92 0.75 2.98
C TYR A 235 -2.59 2.09 2.34
N PHE A 236 -2.74 3.15 3.12
CA PHE A 236 -2.30 4.47 2.76
C PHE A 236 -0.91 4.69 3.35
N GLU A 237 0.08 4.81 2.47
CA GLU A 237 1.50 4.96 2.81
C GLU A 237 1.99 6.36 2.42
N GLY A 238 2.96 6.87 3.15
CA GLY A 238 3.64 8.14 2.82
C GLY A 238 4.31 8.73 4.04
N GLU A 239 5.42 9.40 3.82
CA GLU A 239 6.11 10.13 4.87
C GLU A 239 5.53 11.55 4.97
N ARG A 240 5.46 12.09 6.20
CA ARG A 240 4.89 13.43 6.45
C ARG A 240 5.60 14.56 5.71
N ASN A 241 6.86 14.35 5.38
CA ASN A 241 7.70 15.35 4.72
C ASN A 241 7.53 15.40 3.18
N TYR A 242 6.82 14.44 2.60
CA TYR A 242 6.54 14.41 1.16
C TYR A 242 5.07 14.76 0.89
N SER A 243 4.82 15.45 -0.22
CA SER A 243 3.46 15.85 -0.61
C SER A 243 2.62 14.68 -1.12
N TYR A 244 3.27 13.63 -1.65
CA TYR A 244 2.55 12.50 -2.22
C TYR A 244 2.26 11.39 -1.20
N ARG A 245 1.24 10.60 -1.55
CA ARG A 245 0.75 9.46 -0.80
C ARG A 245 0.52 8.30 -1.77
N ILE A 246 0.86 7.10 -1.34
CA ILE A 246 0.66 5.88 -2.11
C ILE A 246 -0.45 5.08 -1.45
N LEU A 247 -1.47 4.73 -2.21
CA LEU A 247 -2.51 3.80 -1.81
C LEU A 247 -2.18 2.42 -2.40
N ARG A 248 -2.00 1.43 -1.54
CA ARG A 248 -1.61 0.08 -1.93
C ARG A 248 -2.66 -0.94 -1.49
N SER A 249 -2.96 -1.90 -2.36
CA SER A 249 -3.80 -3.03 -2.01
C SER A 249 -2.95 -4.15 -1.37
N ALA A 250 -3.24 -4.50 -0.11
CA ALA A 250 -2.62 -5.65 0.56
C ALA A 250 -3.45 -6.93 0.39
N LYS A 251 -4.77 -6.78 0.23
CA LYS A 251 -5.72 -7.85 -0.05
C LYS A 251 -6.83 -7.32 -0.95
N ASN A 252 -7.17 -8.04 -1.99
CA ASN A 252 -8.31 -7.72 -2.82
C ASN A 252 -8.92 -9.00 -3.41
N ARG A 253 -10.16 -9.33 -3.01
CA ARG A 253 -10.88 -10.49 -3.55
C ARG A 253 -11.46 -10.25 -4.94
N PHE A 254 -11.50 -8.98 -5.37
CA PHE A 254 -12.17 -8.54 -6.59
C PHE A 254 -11.18 -8.03 -7.65
N GLY A 255 -9.89 -8.06 -7.38
CA GLY A 255 -8.86 -7.57 -8.30
C GLY A 255 -7.45 -7.91 -7.87
N SER A 256 -6.48 -7.36 -8.59
CA SER A 256 -5.06 -7.53 -8.29
C SER A 256 -4.69 -6.84 -6.98
N THR A 257 -3.81 -7.44 -6.20
CA THR A 257 -3.18 -6.81 -5.02
C THR A 257 -1.90 -6.04 -5.38
N ASN A 258 -1.49 -6.10 -6.63
CA ASN A 258 -0.24 -5.46 -7.06
C ASN A 258 -0.42 -4.01 -7.50
N GLU A 259 -1.66 -3.52 -7.64
CA GLU A 259 -1.92 -2.15 -8.10
C GLU A 259 -1.68 -1.13 -7.00
N ILE A 260 -1.17 0.05 -7.41
CA ILE A 260 -1.04 1.22 -6.56
C ILE A 260 -1.76 2.42 -7.15
N GLY A 261 -2.24 3.30 -6.25
CA GLY A 261 -2.73 4.63 -6.57
C GLY A 261 -1.79 5.69 -6.00
N VAL A 262 -1.47 6.70 -6.77
CA VAL A 262 -0.58 7.77 -6.34
C VAL A 262 -1.35 9.08 -6.25
N PHE A 263 -1.26 9.72 -5.09
CA PHE A 263 -1.97 10.96 -4.78
C PHE A 263 -0.99 12.01 -4.26
N GLU A 264 -1.30 13.26 -4.48
CA GLU A 264 -0.62 14.40 -3.88
C GLU A 264 -1.53 15.07 -2.85
N MET A 265 -1.00 15.37 -1.67
CA MET A 265 -1.71 16.13 -0.64
C MET A 265 -1.58 17.62 -0.92
N ALA A 266 -2.65 18.24 -1.40
CA ALA A 266 -2.77 19.68 -1.61
C ALA A 266 -3.61 20.36 -0.51
N GLN A 267 -3.64 21.69 -0.48
CA GLN A 267 -4.52 22.43 0.44
C GLN A 267 -6.00 22.11 0.20
N SER A 268 -6.38 21.85 -1.05
CA SER A 268 -7.72 21.46 -1.48
C SER A 268 -8.07 19.99 -1.25
N GLY A 269 -7.17 19.20 -0.64
CA GLY A 269 -7.34 17.77 -0.41
C GLY A 269 -6.38 16.90 -1.23
N MET A 270 -6.75 15.65 -1.45
CA MET A 270 -6.00 14.70 -2.27
C MET A 270 -6.25 14.96 -3.75
N LYS A 271 -5.18 14.99 -4.53
CA LYS A 271 -5.21 15.04 -6.00
C LYS A 271 -4.56 13.79 -6.55
N GLU A 272 -5.12 13.26 -7.61
CA GLU A 272 -4.53 12.14 -8.33
C GLU A 272 -3.28 12.58 -9.09
N VAL A 273 -2.25 11.74 -9.08
CA VAL A 273 -1.03 11.97 -9.84
C VAL A 273 -1.11 11.15 -11.13
N GLU A 274 -1.43 11.81 -12.23
CA GLU A 274 -1.58 11.16 -13.55
C GLU A 274 -0.30 10.44 -13.97
N ASN A 275 0.86 11.06 -13.71
CA ASN A 275 2.16 10.49 -14.04
C ASN A 275 3.13 10.54 -12.85
N PRO A 276 3.18 9.48 -12.03
CA PRO A 276 4.10 9.39 -10.90
C PRO A 276 5.57 9.50 -11.31
N SER A 277 5.96 8.96 -12.48
CA SER A 277 7.34 9.02 -12.95
C SER A 277 7.80 10.45 -13.21
N LEU A 278 6.96 11.30 -13.82
CA LEU A 278 7.29 12.72 -14.03
C LEU A 278 7.47 13.45 -12.70
N MET A 279 6.64 13.14 -11.71
CA MET A 279 6.76 13.73 -10.38
C MET A 279 8.06 13.29 -9.70
N MET A 280 8.40 11.99 -9.75
CA MET A 280 9.62 11.44 -9.13
C MET A 280 10.90 11.93 -9.80
N LEU A 281 10.84 12.32 -11.08
CA LEU A 281 11.98 12.85 -11.84
C LEU A 281 12.06 14.38 -11.83
N SER A 282 11.08 15.06 -11.20
CA SER A 282 11.07 16.51 -11.14
C SER A 282 12.24 17.05 -10.29
N GLY A 283 12.91 18.11 -10.78
CA GLY A 283 14.06 18.71 -10.08
C GLY A 283 15.35 17.90 -10.16
N ARG A 284 15.43 16.90 -11.02
CA ARG A 284 16.64 16.10 -11.25
C ARG A 284 17.82 17.00 -11.66
N PRO A 285 19.00 16.85 -11.01
CA PRO A 285 20.19 17.63 -11.36
C PRO A 285 20.70 17.23 -12.75
N LYS A 286 21.17 18.22 -13.51
CA LYS A 286 21.80 17.99 -14.81
C LYS A 286 23.32 17.98 -14.68
N ASN A 287 23.98 17.20 -15.51
CA ASN A 287 25.44 17.12 -15.56
C ASN A 287 26.11 16.86 -14.19
N THR A 288 25.49 15.98 -13.39
CA THR A 288 25.97 15.62 -12.06
C THR A 288 26.32 14.14 -12.00
N SER A 289 27.50 13.81 -11.49
CA SER A 289 27.88 12.42 -11.21
C SER A 289 27.07 11.84 -10.04
N GLY A 290 26.98 10.53 -9.98
CA GLY A 290 26.28 9.83 -8.90
C GLY A 290 24.78 9.69 -9.09
N THR A 291 24.22 9.99 -10.26
CA THR A 291 22.78 9.84 -10.51
C THR A 291 22.50 8.82 -11.61
N CYS A 292 21.47 8.01 -11.43
CA CYS A 292 20.93 7.10 -12.45
C CYS A 292 19.43 6.97 -12.30
N VAL A 293 18.71 6.73 -13.40
CA VAL A 293 17.28 6.48 -13.34
C VAL A 293 17.03 4.97 -13.32
N ALA A 294 16.28 4.52 -12.32
CA ALA A 294 15.75 3.19 -12.20
C ALA A 294 14.33 3.13 -12.78
N CYS A 295 13.93 1.97 -13.26
CA CYS A 295 12.54 1.68 -13.57
C CYS A 295 12.09 0.47 -12.76
N THR A 296 11.18 0.68 -11.81
CA THR A 296 10.56 -0.38 -11.00
C THR A 296 9.13 -0.66 -11.45
N MET A 297 8.67 -1.89 -11.23
CA MET A 297 7.25 -2.22 -11.42
C MET A 297 6.51 -2.11 -10.10
N GLU A 298 5.51 -1.25 -10.07
CA GLU A 298 4.55 -1.20 -8.99
C GLU A 298 3.21 -1.74 -9.51
N GLY A 299 2.99 -3.03 -9.25
CA GLY A 299 1.89 -3.76 -9.87
C GLY A 299 2.08 -3.97 -11.37
N SER A 300 1.13 -3.49 -12.14
CA SER A 300 1.20 -3.47 -13.60
C SER A 300 1.89 -2.21 -14.16
N ARG A 301 2.21 -1.22 -13.32
CA ARG A 301 2.67 0.11 -13.72
C ARG A 301 4.18 0.26 -13.57
N PRO A 302 4.92 0.55 -14.65
CA PRO A 302 6.31 0.96 -14.54
C PRO A 302 6.40 2.37 -13.96
N ILE A 303 7.28 2.57 -12.98
CA ILE A 303 7.57 3.87 -12.37
C ILE A 303 9.06 4.12 -12.46
N LEU A 304 9.40 5.29 -13.00
CA LEU A 304 10.78 5.76 -13.05
C LEU A 304 11.09 6.57 -11.80
N ALA A 305 12.24 6.28 -11.19
CA ALA A 305 12.71 6.98 -10.00
C ALA A 305 14.19 7.30 -10.12
N GLU A 306 14.60 8.47 -9.62
CA GLU A 306 16.00 8.83 -9.56
C GLU A 306 16.67 8.15 -8.37
N VAL A 307 17.81 7.50 -8.64
CA VAL A 307 18.70 6.92 -7.64
C VAL A 307 19.95 7.79 -7.59
N GLN A 308 20.27 8.31 -6.41
CA GLN A 308 21.47 9.09 -6.14
C GLN A 308 22.44 8.31 -5.26
N GLY A 309 23.66 8.15 -5.71
CA GLY A 309 24.79 7.57 -4.98
C GLY A 309 25.85 8.62 -4.71
N LEU A 310 26.34 8.68 -3.48
CA LEU A 310 27.50 9.50 -3.10
C LEU A 310 28.56 8.60 -2.50
N VAL A 311 29.75 8.62 -3.11
CA VAL A 311 30.91 7.87 -2.65
C VAL A 311 32.04 8.86 -2.36
N THR A 312 32.58 8.80 -1.14
CA THR A 312 33.63 9.70 -0.69
C THR A 312 34.65 8.97 0.18
N SER A 313 35.87 9.51 0.29
CA SER A 313 36.88 8.91 1.16
C SER A 313 36.40 8.86 2.63
N SER A 314 36.59 7.72 3.29
CA SER A 314 36.26 7.61 4.71
C SER A 314 37.32 8.33 5.54
N GLY A 315 36.87 9.28 6.35
CA GLY A 315 37.74 9.97 7.33
C GLY A 315 38.00 9.16 8.62
N PHE A 316 37.30 8.05 8.79
CA PHE A 316 37.35 7.21 10.00
C PHE A 316 37.58 5.76 9.56
N GLY A 317 38.54 5.10 10.02
CA GLY A 317 39.02 3.77 9.60
C GLY A 317 37.98 2.69 9.23
N THR A 318 36.69 2.86 9.54
CA THR A 318 35.59 1.97 9.14
C THR A 318 34.66 2.68 8.17
N PRO A 319 34.53 2.22 6.90
CA PRO A 319 33.64 2.81 5.90
C PRO A 319 32.18 2.79 6.32
N ARG A 320 31.49 3.91 6.15
CA ARG A 320 30.05 4.03 6.43
C ARG A 320 29.25 3.63 5.21
N ARG A 321 28.14 2.94 5.44
CA ARG A 321 27.16 2.58 4.43
C ARG A 321 25.80 3.05 4.91
N MET A 322 25.12 3.88 4.13
CA MET A 322 23.77 4.37 4.45
C MET A 322 22.92 4.35 3.19
N CYS A 323 21.67 3.94 3.32
CA CYS A 323 20.74 4.00 2.21
C CYS A 323 19.34 4.41 2.67
N THR A 324 18.64 5.14 1.82
CA THR A 324 17.25 5.53 1.95
C THR A 324 16.50 5.10 0.69
N GLY A 325 15.36 4.43 0.86
CA GLY A 325 14.55 3.96 -0.27
C GLY A 325 15.06 2.69 -0.96
N PHE A 326 16.12 2.06 -0.44
CA PHE A 326 16.66 0.80 -0.94
C PHE A 326 17.11 -0.09 0.24
N ASP A 327 17.20 -1.41 0.04
CA ASP A 327 17.65 -2.33 1.10
C ASP A 327 19.14 -2.23 1.37
N TYR A 328 19.51 -2.05 2.63
CA TYR A 328 20.90 -1.91 3.06
C TYR A 328 21.76 -3.13 2.74
N ASN A 329 21.23 -4.34 2.98
CA ASN A 329 21.98 -5.58 2.75
C ASN A 329 22.22 -5.78 1.25
N ARG A 330 21.21 -5.43 0.42
CA ARG A 330 21.32 -5.51 -1.03
C ARG A 330 22.33 -4.52 -1.57
N MET A 331 22.32 -3.26 -1.10
CA MET A 331 23.36 -2.28 -1.45
C MET A 331 24.78 -2.79 -1.08
N SER A 332 24.93 -3.38 0.09
CA SER A 332 26.20 -3.93 0.55
C SER A 332 26.68 -5.10 -0.33
N MET A 333 25.76 -5.97 -0.77
CA MET A 333 26.07 -7.05 -1.74
C MET A 333 26.49 -6.49 -3.09
N ILE A 334 25.80 -5.46 -3.61
CA ILE A 334 26.15 -4.81 -4.86
C ILE A 334 27.57 -4.21 -4.78
N ILE A 335 27.92 -3.52 -3.69
CA ILE A 335 29.26 -2.97 -3.47
C ILE A 335 30.30 -4.11 -3.48
N ALA A 336 30.08 -5.21 -2.82
CA ALA A 336 30.99 -6.35 -2.81
C ALA A 336 31.18 -6.96 -4.22
N VAL A 337 30.13 -7.02 -5.03
CA VAL A 337 30.21 -7.45 -6.44
C VAL A 337 31.00 -6.45 -7.27
N LEU A 338 30.78 -5.14 -7.10
CA LEU A 338 31.51 -4.08 -7.77
C LEU A 338 33.02 -4.17 -7.48
N GLU A 339 33.41 -4.40 -6.23
CA GLU A 339 34.80 -4.62 -5.86
C GLU A 339 35.38 -5.87 -6.49
N LYS A 340 34.75 -7.01 -6.26
CA LYS A 340 35.33 -8.31 -6.61
C LYS A 340 35.28 -8.63 -8.10
N ARG A 341 34.23 -8.20 -8.81
CA ARG A 341 33.96 -8.59 -10.21
C ARG A 341 34.22 -7.50 -11.23
N ALA A 342 34.01 -6.25 -10.84
CA ALA A 342 34.23 -5.10 -11.72
C ALA A 342 35.54 -4.36 -11.44
N GLY A 343 36.18 -4.59 -10.28
CA GLY A 343 37.47 -3.99 -9.92
C GLY A 343 37.37 -2.55 -9.42
N TYR A 344 36.19 -2.12 -8.96
CA TYR A 344 35.99 -0.82 -8.34
C TYR A 344 36.30 -0.85 -6.86
N MET A 345 37.23 0.00 -6.41
CA MET A 345 37.72 0.01 -5.02
C MET A 345 36.77 0.83 -4.14
N PHE A 346 35.93 0.17 -3.36
CA PHE A 346 35.09 0.80 -2.32
C PHE A 346 35.69 0.64 -0.91
N SER A 347 36.78 -0.12 -0.78
CA SER A 347 37.51 -0.25 0.48
C SER A 347 38.04 1.12 0.90
N GLY A 348 37.72 1.54 2.13
CA GLY A 348 38.06 2.86 2.63
C GLY A 348 37.20 4.03 2.09
N MET A 349 36.11 3.73 1.39
CA MET A 349 35.18 4.73 0.90
C MET A 349 33.85 4.65 1.63
N ASP A 350 33.31 5.77 2.10
CA ASP A 350 31.93 5.89 2.55
C ASP A 350 30.99 5.85 1.34
N ALA A 351 29.87 5.20 1.44
CA ALA A 351 28.87 5.15 0.38
C ALA A 351 27.46 5.43 0.94
N TYR A 352 26.81 6.39 0.31
CA TYR A 352 25.46 6.82 0.61
C TYR A 352 24.60 6.61 -0.62
N LEU A 353 23.37 6.10 -0.41
CA LEU A 353 22.38 5.89 -1.47
C LEU A 353 21.06 6.51 -1.06
N ASN A 354 20.44 7.24 -1.98
CA ASN A 354 19.13 7.84 -1.76
C ASN A 354 18.25 7.65 -3.00
N VAL A 355 17.06 7.14 -2.80
CA VAL A 355 16.01 7.12 -3.83
C VAL A 355 15.18 8.39 -3.66
N ILE A 356 15.19 9.23 -4.67
CA ILE A 356 14.47 10.51 -4.62
C ILE A 356 12.96 10.27 -4.64
N GLY A 357 12.26 11.12 -3.93
CA GLY A 357 10.82 11.07 -3.88
C GLY A 357 10.27 10.09 -2.82
N GLY A 358 11.12 9.43 -1.97
CA GLY A 358 10.68 8.52 -0.90
C GLY A 358 10.08 7.19 -1.37
N LEU A 359 10.20 6.88 -2.68
CA LEU A 359 9.83 5.58 -3.20
C LEU A 359 10.80 4.52 -2.64
N LYS A 360 10.27 3.35 -2.29
CA LYS A 360 11.08 2.22 -1.86
C LYS A 360 11.23 1.24 -3.02
N LEU A 361 12.46 1.05 -3.48
CA LEU A 361 12.78 0.11 -4.54
C LEU A 361 13.03 -1.28 -3.94
N PHE A 362 12.00 -2.11 -3.93
CA PHE A 362 12.08 -3.49 -3.43
C PHE A 362 12.46 -4.50 -4.52
N GLU A 363 12.28 -4.10 -5.78
CA GLU A 363 12.48 -4.98 -6.93
C GLU A 363 13.96 -5.11 -7.30
N PRO A 364 14.46 -6.35 -7.53
CA PRO A 364 15.84 -6.58 -7.98
C PRO A 364 16.22 -5.86 -9.29
N ALA A 365 15.26 -5.49 -10.09
CA ALA A 365 15.48 -4.74 -11.32
C ALA A 365 16.23 -3.41 -11.10
N ALA A 366 16.14 -2.82 -9.91
CA ALA A 366 16.82 -1.58 -9.55
C ALA A 366 18.33 -1.74 -9.27
N ASP A 367 18.86 -2.96 -9.17
CA ASP A 367 20.26 -3.20 -8.82
C ASP A 367 21.23 -2.52 -9.77
N LEU A 368 20.95 -2.65 -11.08
CA LEU A 368 21.83 -2.09 -12.10
C LEU A 368 21.89 -0.58 -12.01
N SER A 369 20.78 0.11 -11.84
CA SER A 369 20.75 1.57 -11.66
C SER A 369 21.46 2.02 -10.38
N VAL A 370 21.31 1.27 -9.28
CA VAL A 370 22.04 1.51 -8.03
C VAL A 370 23.55 1.38 -8.23
N ALA A 371 23.98 0.30 -8.89
CA ALA A 371 25.39 0.08 -9.19
C ALA A 371 25.95 1.20 -10.08
N MET A 372 25.16 1.63 -11.10
CA MET A 372 25.50 2.71 -12.00
C MET A 372 25.69 4.05 -11.26
N ALA A 373 24.76 4.41 -10.36
CA ALA A 373 24.86 5.62 -9.56
C ALA A 373 26.09 5.61 -8.65
N LEU A 374 26.35 4.49 -7.95
CA LEU A 374 27.53 4.34 -7.08
C LEU A 374 28.85 4.46 -7.84
N VAL A 375 28.97 3.81 -9.00
CA VAL A 375 30.21 3.87 -9.80
C VAL A 375 30.38 5.23 -10.49
N SER A 376 29.29 5.83 -10.94
CA SER A 376 29.29 7.20 -11.46
C SER A 376 29.88 8.18 -10.44
N SER A 377 29.43 8.10 -9.18
CA SER A 377 29.96 8.90 -8.08
C SER A 377 31.42 8.57 -7.75
N LEU A 378 31.77 7.27 -7.66
CA LEU A 378 33.14 6.84 -7.36
C LEU A 378 34.18 7.37 -8.37
N ARG A 379 33.77 7.42 -9.66
CA ARG A 379 34.63 7.85 -10.77
C ARG A 379 34.46 9.31 -11.12
N ASP A 380 33.58 10.02 -10.50
CA ASP A 380 33.15 11.39 -10.83
C ASP A 380 32.80 11.55 -12.32
N LYS A 381 32.13 10.54 -12.90
CA LYS A 381 31.68 10.54 -14.29
C LYS A 381 30.17 10.72 -14.38
N VAL A 382 29.77 11.72 -15.12
CA VAL A 382 28.32 11.97 -15.38
C VAL A 382 27.78 10.90 -16.31
N LEU A 383 26.62 10.35 -15.97
CA LEU A 383 25.81 9.53 -16.87
C LEU A 383 24.93 10.44 -17.73
N ASN A 384 24.73 10.06 -18.99
CA ASN A 384 23.81 10.79 -19.85
C ASN A 384 22.41 10.83 -19.21
N GLU A 385 21.85 12.02 -19.05
CA GLU A 385 20.58 12.24 -18.34
C GLU A 385 19.37 11.54 -18.96
N ASN A 386 19.45 11.20 -20.26
CA ASN A 386 18.39 10.46 -20.96
C ASN A 386 18.65 8.94 -20.99
N THR A 387 19.53 8.46 -20.12
CA THR A 387 19.83 7.03 -19.95
C THR A 387 19.17 6.50 -18.70
N LEU A 388 18.53 5.33 -18.82
CA LEU A 388 18.08 4.52 -17.70
C LEU A 388 18.72 3.15 -17.72
N ALA A 389 18.76 2.49 -16.58
CA ALA A 389 19.28 1.15 -16.46
C ALA A 389 18.36 0.30 -15.57
N PHE A 390 18.19 -0.96 -15.92
CA PHE A 390 17.53 -1.93 -15.06
C PHE A 390 18.06 -3.34 -15.31
N GLY A 391 18.11 -4.15 -14.24
CA GLY A 391 18.59 -5.52 -14.28
C GLY A 391 18.98 -6.00 -12.89
N GLU A 392 18.78 -7.28 -12.61
CA GLU A 392 19.22 -7.89 -11.35
C GLU A 392 20.70 -8.25 -11.42
N ILE A 393 21.46 -7.97 -10.37
CA ILE A 393 22.89 -8.27 -10.28
C ILE A 393 23.09 -9.54 -9.45
N GLY A 394 23.66 -10.58 -10.08
CA GLY A 394 24.08 -11.79 -9.36
C GLY A 394 25.49 -11.66 -8.74
N LEU A 395 25.79 -12.49 -7.76
CA LEU A 395 27.07 -12.47 -7.03
C LEU A 395 28.30 -12.82 -7.88
N ALA A 396 28.12 -13.47 -9.03
CA ALA A 396 29.19 -13.70 -10.00
C ALA A 396 29.43 -12.49 -10.92
N GLY A 397 28.64 -11.40 -10.79
CA GLY A 397 28.71 -10.20 -11.60
C GLY A 397 27.90 -10.28 -12.91
N GLU A 398 27.07 -11.31 -13.05
CA GLU A 398 26.15 -11.44 -14.18
C GLU A 398 24.95 -10.50 -14.02
N ILE A 399 24.40 -10.03 -15.15
CA ILE A 399 23.15 -9.27 -15.19
C ILE A 399 22.04 -10.22 -15.65
N ARG A 400 21.05 -10.41 -14.76
CA ARG A 400 19.94 -11.33 -14.94
C ARG A 400 18.72 -10.61 -15.50
N ALA A 401 17.89 -11.38 -16.23
CA ALA A 401 16.64 -10.90 -16.79
C ALA A 401 15.65 -10.49 -15.69
N VAL A 402 14.84 -9.48 -16.02
CA VAL A 402 13.75 -8.97 -15.19
C VAL A 402 12.43 -9.06 -15.91
N ASN A 403 11.33 -9.03 -15.16
CA ASN A 403 9.99 -9.08 -15.72
C ASN A 403 9.59 -7.74 -16.37
N ASN A 404 8.61 -7.79 -17.28
CA ASN A 404 7.96 -6.64 -17.88
C ASN A 404 8.92 -5.66 -18.59
N CYS A 405 9.96 -6.17 -19.22
CA CYS A 405 11.02 -5.37 -19.85
C CYS A 405 10.47 -4.39 -20.90
N GLU A 406 9.56 -4.82 -21.78
CA GLU A 406 8.96 -3.95 -22.79
C GLU A 406 8.15 -2.80 -22.20
N GLN A 407 7.39 -3.07 -21.14
CA GLN A 407 6.61 -2.02 -20.45
C GLN A 407 7.53 -0.94 -19.85
N ARG A 408 8.67 -1.34 -19.26
CA ARG A 408 9.67 -0.41 -18.73
C ARG A 408 10.27 0.48 -19.81
N ILE A 409 10.63 -0.12 -20.97
CA ILE A 409 11.20 0.60 -22.10
C ILE A 409 10.16 1.57 -22.67
N ASN A 410 8.92 1.13 -22.86
CA ASN A 410 7.85 1.95 -23.41
C ASN A 410 7.55 3.16 -22.51
N GLU A 411 7.49 2.97 -21.18
CA GLU A 411 7.31 4.11 -20.25
C GLU A 411 8.49 5.07 -20.29
N ALA A 412 9.73 4.55 -20.34
CA ALA A 412 10.91 5.38 -20.50
C ALA A 412 10.87 6.20 -21.80
N GLY A 413 10.54 5.58 -22.92
CA GLY A 413 10.39 6.24 -24.22
C GLY A 413 9.32 7.34 -24.18
N ARG A 414 8.17 7.09 -23.54
CA ARG A 414 7.10 8.06 -23.35
C ARG A 414 7.57 9.31 -22.56
N LEU A 415 8.54 9.13 -21.66
CA LEU A 415 9.11 10.20 -20.85
C LEU A 415 10.35 10.85 -21.47
N GLY A 416 10.69 10.50 -22.70
CA GLY A 416 11.78 11.14 -23.47
C GLY A 416 13.16 10.55 -23.21
N PHE A 417 13.28 9.39 -22.58
CA PHE A 417 14.55 8.68 -22.48
C PHE A 417 14.93 8.13 -23.85
N THR A 418 16.21 8.23 -24.18
CA THR A 418 16.75 7.83 -25.48
C THR A 418 17.64 6.61 -25.43
N LYS A 419 18.17 6.25 -24.26
CA LYS A 419 19.08 5.11 -24.08
C LYS A 419 18.64 4.24 -22.88
N CYS A 420 18.69 2.92 -23.07
CA CYS A 420 18.34 1.98 -22.01
C CYS A 420 19.35 0.83 -21.92
N ILE A 421 19.94 0.63 -20.73
CA ILE A 421 20.87 -0.47 -20.46
C ILE A 421 20.10 -1.60 -19.80
N ILE A 422 20.05 -2.76 -20.46
CA ILE A 422 19.19 -3.88 -20.07
C ILE A 422 19.93 -5.23 -20.08
N PRO A 423 19.41 -6.23 -19.37
CA PRO A 423 19.94 -7.60 -19.46
C PRO A 423 19.87 -8.15 -20.89
N PHE A 424 20.94 -8.80 -21.32
CA PHE A 424 21.03 -9.43 -22.66
C PHE A 424 19.90 -10.44 -22.93
N HIS A 425 19.48 -11.18 -21.89
CA HIS A 425 18.39 -12.14 -22.04
C HIS A 425 17.05 -11.46 -22.31
N ASN A 426 16.77 -10.31 -21.69
CA ASN A 426 15.59 -9.51 -22.00
C ASN A 426 15.63 -8.97 -23.44
N TYR A 427 16.80 -8.49 -23.91
CA TYR A 427 16.94 -7.98 -25.27
C TYR A 427 16.55 -9.01 -26.33
N LYS A 428 16.85 -10.30 -26.12
CA LYS A 428 16.48 -11.38 -27.05
C LYS A 428 14.98 -11.52 -27.21
N SER A 429 14.20 -11.31 -26.15
CA SER A 429 12.74 -11.47 -26.10
C SER A 429 11.95 -10.23 -26.53
N LEU A 430 12.61 -9.08 -26.74
CA LEU A 430 11.94 -7.86 -27.17
C LEU A 430 11.39 -7.96 -28.60
N SER A 431 10.25 -7.29 -28.82
CA SER A 431 9.67 -7.09 -30.15
C SER A 431 10.60 -6.25 -31.04
N LYS A 432 10.41 -6.31 -32.35
CA LYS A 432 11.19 -5.49 -33.30
C LYS A 432 10.90 -4.00 -33.12
N GLU A 433 9.64 -3.66 -32.86
CA GLU A 433 9.20 -2.28 -32.66
C GLU A 433 9.89 -1.66 -31.45
N THR A 434 9.92 -2.36 -30.31
CA THR A 434 10.59 -1.90 -29.11
C THR A 434 12.09 -1.70 -29.30
N LYS A 435 12.75 -2.58 -30.07
CA LYS A 435 14.19 -2.47 -30.39
C LYS A 435 14.56 -1.23 -31.20
N ILE A 436 13.64 -0.66 -31.93
CA ILE A 436 13.86 0.51 -32.80
C ILE A 436 13.48 1.81 -32.09
N SER A 437 12.63 1.75 -31.06
CA SER A 437 12.09 2.93 -30.40
C SER A 437 13.12 3.72 -29.58
N MET A 438 14.25 3.08 -29.20
CA MET A 438 15.25 3.63 -28.29
C MET A 438 16.61 2.95 -28.51
N ASP A 439 17.72 3.61 -28.18
CA ASP A 439 19.04 2.97 -28.15
C ASP A 439 19.10 1.99 -26.96
N ILE A 440 19.02 0.69 -27.26
CA ILE A 440 19.00 -0.38 -26.27
C ILE A 440 20.37 -1.06 -26.24
N VAL A 441 21.05 -0.95 -25.08
CA VAL A 441 22.34 -1.56 -24.83
C VAL A 441 22.19 -2.85 -24.03
N PRO A 442 22.29 -4.03 -24.66
CA PRO A 442 22.19 -5.31 -23.98
C PRO A 442 23.49 -5.67 -23.27
N VAL A 443 23.44 -5.95 -21.98
CA VAL A 443 24.59 -6.28 -21.14
C VAL A 443 24.48 -7.67 -20.51
N ARG A 444 25.62 -8.37 -20.36
CA ARG A 444 25.70 -9.69 -19.71
C ARG A 444 26.30 -9.64 -18.32
N THR A 445 27.22 -8.70 -18.12
CA THR A 445 28.00 -8.56 -16.89
C THR A 445 27.98 -7.11 -16.44
N ILE A 446 28.24 -6.91 -15.17
CA ILE A 446 28.35 -5.57 -14.60
C ILE A 446 29.48 -4.76 -15.25
N ARG A 447 30.59 -5.40 -15.65
CA ARG A 447 31.69 -4.74 -16.35
C ARG A 447 31.23 -4.18 -17.71
N SER A 448 30.54 -5.00 -18.52
CA SER A 448 30.02 -4.55 -19.83
C SER A 448 28.99 -3.41 -19.71
N ALA A 449 28.28 -3.33 -18.58
CA ALA A 449 27.35 -2.21 -18.34
C ALA A 449 28.08 -0.88 -18.14
N PHE A 450 29.27 -0.89 -17.52
CA PHE A 450 30.09 0.32 -17.33
C PHE A 450 30.87 0.68 -18.58
N ASP A 451 31.36 -0.30 -19.35
CA ASP A 451 32.04 -0.04 -20.64
C ASP A 451 31.11 0.73 -21.59
N ALA A 452 29.82 0.35 -21.62
CA ALA A 452 28.79 1.00 -22.45
C ALA A 452 28.53 2.49 -22.13
N ILE A 453 29.00 2.98 -20.97
CA ILE A 453 28.87 4.39 -20.54
C ILE A 453 30.17 5.16 -20.77
N THR A 454 31.30 4.47 -20.77
CA THR A 454 32.62 5.09 -20.88
C THR A 454 33.06 5.30 -22.31
N GLU A 455 32.38 4.75 -23.28
CA GLU A 455 32.61 4.92 -24.72
C GLU A 455 32.01 6.23 -25.31
N GLU A 456 31.34 7.03 -24.47
CA GLU A 456 30.89 8.40 -24.76
C GLU A 456 31.82 9.43 -24.05
#